data_6052772347d88d19e5d130fb6cac8135
#
_entry.id   6052772347d88d19e5d130fb6cac8135
#
_cell.length_a   1.000
_cell.length_b   1.000
_cell.length_c   1.000
_cell.angle_alpha   90.00
_cell.angle_beta   90.00
_cell.angle_gamma   90.00
#
_symmetry.space_group_name_H-M   'P 1'
#
loop_
_entity.id
_entity.type
_entity.pdbx_description
1 polymer ?
#
loop_
_entity_poly.entity_id
_entity_poly.type
_entity_poly.pdbx_seq_one_letter_code
_entity_poly.pdbx_strand_id
1 'polypeptide(L)'
;MSGRVLVCDDEPQILRALRVVLREAGFEVVPAETGAEALDRAAVQPPDAAILDLVLPDTDGIELCHQLREWTQAPIIVLSAVGDEEEKVRALEAGADDYVVKPFSPRELVVRLQAALRRAGHGADEPAIHADGLEIDLASHTVRRDGAEVHLTPIEYALLRTLARRRGRLLTHRALLVEVWGPGYADDTQVLRTHIANLRRKIEPPGEAPRYIRTDPGVGYRFAG
;
A
#
# COMPACT_ATOMS: atom_id res chain seq x y z
N MET A 1 -15.90 -9.53 7.97
CA MET A 1 -15.22 -8.45 8.71
C MET A 1 -15.75 -7.16 8.16
N SER A 2 -16.41 -6.36 8.98
CA SER A 2 -16.97 -5.06 8.56
C SER A 2 -15.91 -4.01 8.92
N GLY A 3 -15.13 -3.60 7.94
CA GLY A 3 -14.16 -2.51 8.08
C GLY A 3 -14.75 -1.19 7.61
N ARG A 4 -14.22 -0.06 8.09
CA ARG A 4 -14.61 1.28 7.69
C ARG A 4 -13.71 1.75 6.55
N VAL A 5 -14.31 2.22 5.45
CA VAL A 5 -13.61 2.69 4.26
C VAL A 5 -13.93 4.16 4.04
N LEU A 6 -12.91 5.01 4.12
CA LEU A 6 -12.99 6.40 3.67
C LEU A 6 -12.99 6.41 2.13
N VAL A 7 -13.92 7.13 1.53
CA VAL A 7 -13.97 7.33 0.07
C VAL A 7 -14.01 8.81 -0.21
N CYS A 8 -12.97 9.34 -0.86
CA CYS A 8 -12.86 10.75 -1.24
C CYS A 8 -12.89 10.87 -2.77
N ASP A 9 -13.92 11.52 -3.30
CA ASP A 9 -14.11 11.77 -4.73
C ASP A 9 -15.12 12.92 -4.87
N ASP A 10 -14.83 13.90 -5.71
CA ASP A 10 -15.68 15.08 -5.89
C ASP A 10 -16.92 14.81 -6.76
N GLU A 11 -16.97 13.66 -7.43
CA GLU A 11 -18.11 13.23 -8.22
C GLU A 11 -19.17 12.49 -7.35
N PRO A 12 -20.34 13.10 -7.04
CA PRO A 12 -21.36 12.47 -6.21
C PRO A 12 -21.90 11.15 -6.79
N GLN A 13 -21.76 10.95 -8.10
CA GLN A 13 -22.17 9.70 -8.77
C GLN A 13 -21.24 8.56 -8.42
N ILE A 14 -19.92 8.83 -8.40
CA ILE A 14 -18.91 7.83 -8.00
C ILE A 14 -19.07 7.49 -6.53
N LEU A 15 -19.22 8.48 -5.64
CA LEU A 15 -19.46 8.25 -4.22
C LEU A 15 -20.70 7.38 -3.98
N ARG A 16 -21.80 7.64 -4.70
CA ARG A 16 -23.02 6.82 -4.60
C ARG A 16 -22.78 5.38 -5.08
N ALA A 17 -22.13 5.21 -6.21
CA ALA A 17 -21.84 3.89 -6.78
C ALA A 17 -20.92 3.08 -5.84
N LEU A 18 -19.82 3.67 -5.37
CA LEU A 18 -18.90 3.04 -4.46
C LEU A 18 -19.56 2.70 -3.11
N ARG A 19 -20.41 3.59 -2.60
CA ARG A 19 -21.16 3.32 -1.36
C ARG A 19 -22.05 2.08 -1.45
N VAL A 20 -22.72 1.87 -2.58
CA VAL A 20 -23.56 0.68 -2.80
C VAL A 20 -22.70 -0.57 -2.82
N VAL A 21 -21.70 -0.60 -3.68
CA VAL A 21 -20.85 -1.77 -3.90
C VAL A 21 -20.05 -2.17 -2.66
N LEU A 22 -19.47 -1.19 -1.96
CA LEU A 22 -18.70 -1.44 -0.74
C LEU A 22 -19.60 -1.92 0.41
N ARG A 23 -20.83 -1.39 0.53
CA ARG A 23 -21.80 -1.88 1.52
C ARG A 23 -22.26 -3.31 1.24
N GLU A 24 -22.51 -3.66 -0.01
CA GLU A 24 -22.81 -5.03 -0.42
C GLU A 24 -21.65 -5.98 -0.09
N ALA A 25 -20.42 -5.49 -0.15
CA ALA A 25 -19.22 -6.23 0.26
C ALA A 25 -18.98 -6.25 1.79
N GLY A 26 -19.87 -5.63 2.58
CA GLY A 26 -19.85 -5.66 4.05
C GLY A 26 -19.04 -4.54 4.71
N PHE A 27 -18.71 -3.46 3.98
CA PHE A 27 -17.97 -2.31 4.51
C PHE A 27 -18.89 -1.18 4.96
N GLU A 28 -18.48 -0.47 6.02
CA GLU A 28 -19.01 0.85 6.35
C GLU A 28 -18.30 1.89 5.48
N VAL A 29 -19.05 2.80 4.84
CA VAL A 29 -18.46 3.82 3.94
C VAL A 29 -18.59 5.19 4.55
N VAL A 30 -17.47 5.88 4.69
CA VAL A 30 -17.35 7.29 5.08
C VAL A 30 -17.03 8.08 3.82
N PRO A 31 -18.00 8.75 3.18
CA PRO A 31 -17.75 9.53 1.98
C PRO A 31 -17.16 10.89 2.32
N ALA A 32 -16.38 11.49 1.43
CA ALA A 32 -15.90 12.87 1.46
C ALA A 32 -15.87 13.42 0.02
N GLU A 33 -16.21 14.68 -0.16
CA GLU A 33 -16.22 15.34 -1.46
C GLU A 33 -14.99 16.23 -1.66
N THR A 34 -14.21 16.44 -0.59
CA THR A 34 -12.98 17.26 -0.59
C THR A 34 -11.89 16.62 0.26
N GLY A 35 -10.64 17.00 0.02
CA GLY A 35 -9.50 16.54 0.81
C GLY A 35 -9.58 16.97 2.27
N ALA A 36 -9.99 18.23 2.51
CA ALA A 36 -10.20 18.73 3.88
C ALA A 36 -11.24 17.90 4.64
N GLU A 37 -12.37 17.63 4.00
CA GLU A 37 -13.43 16.78 4.58
C GLU A 37 -12.92 15.35 4.85
N ALA A 38 -12.11 14.80 3.95
CA ALA A 38 -11.52 13.48 4.13
C ALA A 38 -10.61 13.42 5.36
N LEU A 39 -9.74 14.40 5.57
CA LEU A 39 -8.87 14.50 6.73
C LEU A 39 -9.68 14.65 8.03
N ASP A 40 -10.66 15.55 8.05
CA ASP A 40 -11.51 15.77 9.23
C ASP A 40 -12.26 14.49 9.62
N ARG A 41 -12.85 13.80 8.64
CA ARG A 41 -13.58 12.55 8.88
C ARG A 41 -12.66 11.43 9.35
N ALA A 42 -11.49 11.32 8.75
CA ALA A 42 -10.52 10.32 9.13
C ALA A 42 -9.96 10.57 10.56
N ALA A 43 -9.80 11.82 10.96
CA ALA A 43 -9.38 12.17 12.32
C ALA A 43 -10.42 11.82 13.38
N VAL A 44 -11.72 12.02 13.07
CA VAL A 44 -12.83 11.70 13.98
C VAL A 44 -13.11 10.19 14.02
N GLN A 45 -13.02 9.54 12.88
CA GLN A 45 -13.32 8.12 12.70
C GLN A 45 -12.21 7.48 11.85
N PRO A 46 -11.10 7.02 12.46
CA PRO A 46 -10.01 6.40 11.74
C PRO A 46 -10.50 5.27 10.82
N PRO A 47 -10.19 5.32 9.52
CA PRO A 47 -10.60 4.29 8.58
C PRO A 47 -9.67 3.08 8.64
N ASP A 48 -10.22 1.89 8.31
CA ASP A 48 -9.45 0.67 8.11
C ASP A 48 -8.80 0.64 6.72
N ALA A 49 -9.35 1.42 5.77
CA ALA A 49 -8.78 1.66 4.44
C ALA A 49 -9.28 2.99 3.86
N ALA A 50 -8.56 3.54 2.88
CA ALA A 50 -8.97 4.73 2.15
C ALA A 50 -8.96 4.49 0.63
N ILE A 51 -9.91 5.09 -0.07
CA ILE A 51 -9.99 5.20 -1.53
C ILE A 51 -10.03 6.68 -1.86
N LEU A 52 -9.05 7.17 -2.62
CA LEU A 52 -8.87 8.60 -2.89
C LEU A 52 -8.85 8.86 -4.39
N ASP A 53 -9.62 9.84 -4.85
CA ASP A 53 -9.40 10.40 -6.19
C ASP A 53 -8.15 11.29 -6.18
N LEU A 54 -7.45 11.34 -7.30
CA LEU A 54 -6.30 12.24 -7.49
C LEU A 54 -6.73 13.67 -7.77
N VAL A 55 -7.85 13.86 -8.42
CA VAL A 55 -8.34 15.19 -8.79
C VAL A 55 -9.44 15.60 -7.83
N LEU A 56 -9.10 16.49 -6.89
CA LEU A 56 -10.04 17.02 -5.90
C LEU A 56 -10.12 18.55 -6.02
N PRO A 57 -11.24 19.17 -5.64
CA PRO A 57 -11.45 20.61 -5.84
C PRO A 57 -10.57 21.51 -4.98
N ASP A 58 -10.05 21.01 -3.86
CA ASP A 58 -9.31 21.76 -2.84
C ASP A 58 -7.85 21.33 -2.69
N THR A 59 -7.47 20.15 -3.16
CA THR A 59 -6.11 19.61 -3.05
C THR A 59 -5.81 18.60 -4.15
N ASP A 60 -4.54 18.30 -4.38
CA ASP A 60 -4.08 17.12 -5.13
C ASP A 60 -4.27 15.86 -4.26
N GLY A 61 -4.89 14.80 -4.81
CA GLY A 61 -5.06 13.55 -4.09
C GLY A 61 -3.75 12.87 -3.69
N ILE A 62 -2.64 13.17 -4.36
CA ILE A 62 -1.29 12.73 -3.97
C ILE A 62 -0.89 13.39 -2.65
N GLU A 63 -1.13 14.69 -2.52
CA GLU A 63 -0.88 15.43 -1.27
C GLU A 63 -1.77 14.92 -0.14
N LEU A 64 -3.06 14.67 -0.42
CA LEU A 64 -3.96 14.04 0.55
C LEU A 64 -3.46 12.67 1.01
N CYS A 65 -2.96 11.85 0.07
CA CYS A 65 -2.36 10.55 0.38
C CYS A 65 -1.16 10.71 1.31
N HIS A 66 -0.27 11.66 1.04
CA HIS A 66 0.90 11.95 1.88
C HIS A 66 0.48 12.38 3.28
N GLN A 67 -0.45 13.33 3.42
CA GLN A 67 -0.95 13.81 4.70
C GLN A 67 -1.62 12.70 5.53
N LEU A 68 -2.43 11.85 4.92
CA LEU A 68 -3.01 10.69 5.59
C LEU A 68 -1.91 9.73 6.06
N ARG A 69 -0.87 9.53 5.27
CA ARG A 69 0.21 8.59 5.57
C ARG A 69 1.09 9.03 6.75
N GLU A 70 1.10 10.31 7.11
CA GLU A 70 1.82 10.80 8.28
C GLU A 70 1.33 10.17 9.60
N TRP A 71 0.07 9.79 9.68
CA TRP A 71 -0.54 9.29 10.91
C TRP A 71 -1.37 8.00 10.78
N THR A 72 -1.58 7.47 9.58
CA THR A 72 -2.29 6.19 9.41
C THR A 72 -1.49 5.15 8.65
N GLN A 73 -1.60 3.90 9.09
CA GLN A 73 -1.11 2.71 8.38
C GLN A 73 -2.21 1.99 7.60
N ALA A 74 -3.42 2.53 7.57
CA ALA A 74 -4.51 1.98 6.78
C ALA A 74 -4.12 1.93 5.28
N PRO A 75 -4.44 0.86 4.55
CA PRO A 75 -4.15 0.79 3.11
C PRO A 75 -4.90 1.90 2.35
N ILE A 76 -4.18 2.55 1.43
CA ILE A 76 -4.67 3.62 0.59
C ILE A 76 -4.66 3.16 -0.87
N ILE A 77 -5.83 3.17 -1.52
CA ILE A 77 -6.00 2.93 -2.95
C ILE A 77 -6.32 4.26 -3.63
N VAL A 78 -5.55 4.60 -4.66
CA VAL A 78 -5.77 5.82 -5.43
C VAL A 78 -6.55 5.53 -6.70
N LEU A 79 -7.54 6.37 -7.01
CA LEU A 79 -8.27 6.37 -8.28
C LEU A 79 -7.66 7.43 -9.21
N SER A 80 -7.24 7.06 -10.40
CA SER A 80 -6.61 7.96 -11.35
C SER A 80 -7.33 7.93 -12.71
N ALA A 81 -7.28 9.05 -13.45
CA ALA A 81 -7.71 9.06 -14.85
C ALA A 81 -6.73 8.29 -15.74
N VAL A 82 -7.15 7.90 -16.93
CA VAL A 82 -6.35 7.08 -17.86
C VAL A 82 -5.02 7.75 -18.24
N GLY A 83 -3.91 7.04 -18.05
CA GLY A 83 -2.76 7.10 -18.94
C GLY A 83 -1.51 7.81 -18.46
N ASP A 84 -1.44 8.37 -17.24
CA ASP A 84 -0.21 8.99 -16.76
C ASP A 84 0.58 8.05 -15.85
N GLU A 85 1.64 7.44 -16.41
CA GLU A 85 2.57 6.57 -15.65
C GLU A 85 3.36 7.36 -14.61
N GLU A 86 3.61 8.65 -14.84
CA GLU A 86 4.30 9.53 -13.88
C GLU A 86 3.40 9.81 -12.66
N GLU A 87 2.13 10.09 -12.89
CA GLU A 87 1.15 10.29 -11.81
C GLU A 87 0.99 9.04 -10.94
N LYS A 88 0.92 7.87 -11.57
CA LYS A 88 0.91 6.57 -10.87
C LYS A 88 2.14 6.39 -9.98
N VAL A 89 3.33 6.68 -10.51
CA VAL A 89 4.57 6.58 -9.74
C VAL A 89 4.56 7.55 -8.58
N ARG A 90 4.16 8.81 -8.79
CA ARG A 90 4.06 9.84 -7.74
C ARG A 90 3.09 9.43 -6.63
N ALA A 91 1.92 8.86 -6.96
CA ALA A 91 0.96 8.39 -5.97
C ALA A 91 1.54 7.26 -5.09
N LEU A 92 2.24 6.30 -5.71
CA LEU A 92 2.91 5.22 -4.99
C LEU A 92 4.08 5.73 -4.14
N GLU A 93 4.81 6.73 -4.61
CA GLU A 93 5.89 7.39 -3.85
C GLU A 93 5.36 8.20 -2.65
N ALA A 94 4.17 8.78 -2.78
CA ALA A 94 3.47 9.44 -1.69
C ALA A 94 2.91 8.47 -0.64
N GLY A 95 3.00 7.15 -0.88
CA GLY A 95 2.62 6.12 0.08
C GLY A 95 1.31 5.40 -0.24
N ALA A 96 0.72 5.55 -1.42
CA ALA A 96 -0.38 4.71 -1.84
C ALA A 96 0.06 3.23 -1.93
N ASP A 97 -0.80 2.32 -1.50
CA ASP A 97 -0.55 0.87 -1.57
C ASP A 97 -0.91 0.29 -2.93
N ASP A 98 -1.84 0.94 -3.62
CA ASP A 98 -2.35 0.52 -4.92
C ASP A 98 -2.97 1.71 -5.67
N TYR A 99 -3.18 1.55 -6.97
CA TYR A 99 -3.90 2.51 -7.80
C TYR A 99 -4.87 1.76 -8.72
N VAL A 100 -5.96 2.43 -9.10
CA VAL A 100 -6.96 1.91 -10.02
C VAL A 100 -7.29 2.97 -11.04
N VAL A 101 -7.21 2.62 -12.32
CA VAL A 101 -7.46 3.54 -13.43
C VAL A 101 -8.96 3.61 -13.72
N LYS A 102 -9.51 4.83 -13.84
CA LYS A 102 -10.88 5.08 -14.30
C LYS A 102 -10.96 4.93 -15.84
N PRO A 103 -11.98 4.26 -16.42
CA PRO A 103 -13.08 3.60 -15.74
C PRO A 103 -12.70 2.22 -15.19
N PHE A 104 -13.14 1.90 -13.98
CA PHE A 104 -12.85 0.65 -13.31
C PHE A 104 -14.09 -0.20 -13.06
N SER A 105 -13.91 -1.50 -12.92
CA SER A 105 -14.96 -2.39 -12.47
C SER A 105 -15.14 -2.26 -10.95
N PRO A 106 -16.36 -2.01 -10.45
CA PRO A 106 -16.63 -2.01 -9.01
C PRO A 106 -16.16 -3.30 -8.31
N ARG A 107 -16.33 -4.43 -8.97
CA ARG A 107 -15.87 -5.74 -8.45
C ARG A 107 -14.34 -5.80 -8.32
N GLU A 108 -13.62 -5.23 -9.27
CA GLU A 108 -12.16 -5.16 -9.22
C GLU A 108 -11.71 -4.36 -8.01
N LEU A 109 -12.29 -3.17 -7.79
CA LEU A 109 -11.96 -2.32 -6.65
C LEU A 109 -12.20 -3.03 -5.32
N VAL A 110 -13.31 -3.75 -5.16
CA VAL A 110 -13.59 -4.53 -3.95
C VAL A 110 -12.54 -5.63 -3.73
N VAL A 111 -12.14 -6.36 -4.78
CA VAL A 111 -11.10 -7.39 -4.69
C VAL A 111 -9.77 -6.80 -4.27
N ARG A 112 -9.38 -5.64 -4.84
CA ARG A 112 -8.15 -4.92 -4.49
C ARG A 112 -8.18 -4.43 -3.04
N LEU A 113 -9.29 -3.83 -2.62
CA LEU A 113 -9.49 -3.38 -1.25
C LEU A 113 -9.39 -4.52 -0.22
N GLN A 114 -10.06 -5.65 -0.50
CA GLN A 114 -9.97 -6.82 0.36
C GLN A 114 -8.55 -7.40 0.42
N ALA A 115 -7.82 -7.40 -0.70
CA ALA A 115 -6.43 -7.82 -0.74
C ALA A 115 -5.54 -6.87 0.11
N ALA A 116 -5.75 -5.57 0.02
CA ALA A 116 -5.03 -4.57 0.80
C ALA A 116 -5.30 -4.72 2.31
N LEU A 117 -6.56 -4.89 2.72
CA LEU A 117 -6.94 -5.12 4.11
C LEU A 117 -6.38 -6.44 4.68
N ARG A 118 -6.36 -7.51 3.89
CA ARG A 118 -5.72 -8.76 4.33
C ARG A 118 -4.23 -8.57 4.63
N ARG A 119 -3.51 -7.84 3.78
CA ARG A 119 -2.09 -7.55 3.99
C ARG A 119 -1.84 -6.79 5.28
N ALA A 120 -2.69 -5.81 5.58
CA ALA A 120 -2.62 -5.03 6.81
C ALA A 120 -2.95 -5.84 8.08
N GLY A 121 -3.80 -6.89 7.97
CA GLY A 121 -4.31 -7.67 9.11
C GLY A 121 -3.54 -8.96 9.45
N HIS A 122 -2.54 -9.38 8.69
CA HIS A 122 -1.84 -10.65 8.92
C HIS A 122 -0.52 -10.48 9.69
N GLY A 123 -0.50 -10.88 10.98
CA GLY A 123 0.75 -10.85 11.72
C GLY A 123 0.80 -11.38 13.14
N ALA A 124 -0.14 -12.20 13.59
CA ALA A 124 -0.24 -12.50 15.03
C ALA A 124 0.62 -13.68 15.58
N ASP A 125 1.24 -14.54 14.76
CA ASP A 125 1.78 -15.81 15.27
C ASP A 125 3.22 -16.19 14.84
N GLU A 126 4.08 -15.25 14.41
CA GLU A 126 5.42 -15.60 13.98
C GLU A 126 6.53 -14.87 14.75
N PRO A 127 7.70 -15.56 14.97
CA PRO A 127 8.83 -14.95 15.68
C PRO A 127 9.44 -13.79 14.87
N ALA A 128 10.16 -12.91 15.57
CA ALA A 128 10.91 -11.84 14.95
C ALA A 128 12.01 -12.37 14.02
N ILE A 129 12.23 -11.70 12.89
CA ILE A 129 13.34 -12.00 11.99
C ILE A 129 14.45 -10.96 12.24
N HIS A 130 15.65 -11.46 12.53
CA HIS A 130 16.84 -10.62 12.73
C HIS A 130 17.81 -10.79 11.56
N ALA A 131 18.29 -9.69 11.02
CA ALA A 131 19.18 -9.66 9.87
C ALA A 131 20.10 -8.43 9.93
N ASP A 132 21.31 -8.60 10.41
CA ASP A 132 22.42 -7.63 10.32
C ASP A 132 21.99 -6.15 10.67
N GLY A 133 21.43 -5.96 11.86
CA GLY A 133 20.92 -4.68 12.35
C GLY A 133 19.46 -4.38 11.99
N LEU A 134 18.83 -5.19 11.13
CA LEU A 134 17.41 -5.11 10.84
C LEU A 134 16.64 -6.13 11.69
N GLU A 135 15.64 -5.68 12.41
CA GLU A 135 14.73 -6.48 13.22
C GLU A 135 13.31 -6.31 12.68
N ILE A 136 12.64 -7.41 12.36
CA ILE A 136 11.28 -7.45 11.84
C ILE A 136 10.45 -8.25 12.83
N ASP A 137 9.66 -7.57 13.64
CA ASP A 137 8.71 -8.21 14.54
C ASP A 137 7.42 -8.50 13.75
N LEU A 138 7.16 -9.79 13.54
CA LEU A 138 6.03 -10.25 12.74
C LEU A 138 4.72 -10.28 13.52
N ALA A 139 4.78 -10.22 14.85
CA ALA A 139 3.61 -10.17 15.70
C ALA A 139 3.06 -8.74 15.84
N SER A 140 3.96 -7.76 16.07
CA SER A 140 3.59 -6.35 16.22
C SER A 140 3.61 -5.56 14.91
N HIS A 141 4.06 -6.15 13.80
CA HIS A 141 4.30 -5.48 12.52
C HIS A 141 5.29 -4.32 12.59
N THR A 142 6.20 -4.34 13.56
CA THR A 142 7.20 -3.30 13.70
C THR A 142 8.51 -3.70 13.04
N VAL A 143 9.18 -2.72 12.48
CA VAL A 143 10.51 -2.88 11.88
C VAL A 143 11.46 -1.90 12.55
N ARG A 144 12.64 -2.39 12.95
CA ARG A 144 13.69 -1.55 13.50
C ARG A 144 14.98 -1.75 12.72
N ARG A 145 15.71 -0.67 12.53
CA ARG A 145 17.06 -0.71 11.97
C ARG A 145 18.01 -0.06 12.97
N ASP A 146 19.03 -0.81 13.40
CA ASP A 146 20.01 -0.37 14.40
C ASP A 146 19.35 0.17 15.69
N GLY A 147 18.21 -0.45 16.09
CA GLY A 147 17.40 -0.09 17.24
C GLY A 147 16.40 1.04 17.01
N ALA A 148 16.49 1.79 15.90
CA ALA A 148 15.52 2.83 15.56
C ALA A 148 14.33 2.25 14.77
N GLU A 149 13.12 2.67 15.13
CA GLU A 149 11.92 2.24 14.44
C GLU A 149 11.84 2.82 13.02
N VAL A 150 11.45 1.97 12.06
CA VAL A 150 11.29 2.30 10.65
C VAL A 150 9.81 2.19 10.29
N HIS A 151 9.18 3.30 9.96
CA HIS A 151 7.78 3.31 9.54
C HIS A 151 7.62 2.84 8.10
N LEU A 152 7.00 1.67 7.92
CA LEU A 152 6.67 1.09 6.63
C LEU A 152 5.17 1.19 6.37
N THR A 153 4.80 1.42 5.11
CA THR A 153 3.41 1.25 4.68
C THR A 153 3.02 -0.23 4.71
N PRO A 154 1.71 -0.59 4.75
CA PRO A 154 1.27 -1.98 4.73
C PRO A 154 1.87 -2.80 3.58
N ILE A 155 2.03 -2.19 2.40
CA ILE A 155 2.57 -2.86 1.23
C ILE A 155 4.09 -3.05 1.33
N GLU A 156 4.82 -2.07 1.83
CA GLU A 156 6.27 -2.18 2.07
C GLU A 156 6.57 -3.25 3.12
N TYR A 157 5.77 -3.30 4.19
CA TYR A 157 5.87 -4.34 5.21
C TYR A 157 5.57 -5.73 4.63
N ALA A 158 4.51 -5.87 3.82
CA ALA A 158 4.16 -7.13 3.18
C ALA A 158 5.28 -7.64 2.24
N LEU A 159 5.89 -6.73 1.46
CA LEU A 159 7.05 -7.06 0.63
C LEU A 159 8.24 -7.51 1.47
N LEU A 160 8.60 -6.74 2.50
CA LEU A 160 9.71 -7.07 3.38
C LEU A 160 9.50 -8.43 4.05
N ARG A 161 8.32 -8.66 4.62
CA ARG A 161 7.94 -9.93 5.24
C ARG A 161 8.03 -11.10 4.26
N THR A 162 7.49 -10.96 3.04
CA THR A 162 7.51 -12.00 2.02
C THR A 162 8.93 -12.38 1.62
N LEU A 163 9.81 -11.39 1.48
CA LEU A 163 11.21 -11.58 1.16
C LEU A 163 11.99 -12.18 2.33
N ALA A 164 11.82 -11.63 3.53
CA ALA A 164 12.58 -12.04 4.72
C ALA A 164 12.26 -13.47 5.18
N ARG A 165 10.99 -13.89 5.09
CA ARG A 165 10.60 -15.29 5.37
C ARG A 165 11.25 -16.31 4.43
N ARG A 166 11.65 -15.89 3.25
CA ARG A 166 12.32 -16.72 2.24
C ARG A 166 13.77 -16.30 2.06
N ARG A 167 14.42 -15.93 3.16
CA ARG A 167 15.83 -15.50 3.20
C ARG A 167 16.72 -16.35 2.29
N GLY A 168 17.54 -15.72 1.48
CA GLY A 168 18.44 -16.35 0.53
C GLY A 168 17.79 -16.89 -0.74
N ARG A 169 16.46 -17.01 -0.81
CA ARG A 169 15.76 -17.48 -2.01
C ARG A 169 15.47 -16.33 -2.96
N LEU A 170 15.63 -16.58 -4.25
CA LEU A 170 15.20 -15.68 -5.30
C LEU A 170 13.68 -15.77 -5.48
N LEU A 171 12.99 -14.63 -5.37
CA LEU A 171 11.57 -14.50 -5.70
C LEU A 171 11.44 -13.73 -7.01
N THR A 172 10.74 -14.31 -7.97
CA THR A 172 10.52 -13.66 -9.27
C THR A 172 9.57 -12.46 -9.11
N HIS A 173 9.65 -11.49 -10.05
CA HIS A 173 8.72 -10.36 -10.09
C HIS A 173 7.27 -10.83 -10.00
N ARG A 174 6.91 -11.81 -10.84
CA ARG A 174 5.56 -12.39 -10.87
C ARG A 174 5.15 -13.01 -9.52
N ALA A 175 6.06 -13.76 -8.87
CA ALA A 175 5.76 -14.39 -7.59
C ALA A 175 5.49 -13.35 -6.50
N LEU A 176 6.31 -12.29 -6.43
CA LEU A 176 6.12 -11.18 -5.50
C LEU A 176 4.81 -10.43 -5.77
N LEU A 177 4.54 -10.12 -7.03
CA LEU A 177 3.32 -9.42 -7.42
C LEU A 177 2.06 -10.22 -7.05
N VAL A 178 2.03 -11.51 -7.41
CA VAL A 178 0.88 -12.37 -7.10
C VAL A 178 0.71 -12.55 -5.60
N GLU A 179 1.78 -12.72 -4.84
CA GLU A 179 1.69 -12.94 -3.39
C GLU A 179 1.29 -11.68 -2.64
N VAL A 180 1.84 -10.53 -3.02
CA VAL A 180 1.62 -9.29 -2.30
C VAL A 180 0.37 -8.54 -2.79
N TRP A 181 0.11 -8.48 -4.09
CA TRP A 181 -1.05 -7.76 -4.64
C TRP A 181 -2.17 -8.67 -5.13
N GLY A 182 -1.86 -9.91 -5.45
CA GLY A 182 -2.80 -10.87 -5.99
C GLY A 182 -2.59 -11.13 -7.50
N PRO A 183 -3.30 -12.15 -8.05
CA PRO A 183 -3.05 -12.62 -9.42
C PRO A 183 -3.31 -11.58 -10.52
N GLY A 184 -4.14 -10.59 -10.26
CA GLY A 184 -4.43 -9.50 -11.22
C GLY A 184 -3.22 -8.59 -11.51
N TYR A 185 -2.18 -8.63 -10.69
CA TYR A 185 -0.97 -7.81 -10.83
C TYR A 185 0.23 -8.55 -11.41
N ALA A 186 0.05 -9.78 -11.87
CA ALA A 186 1.16 -10.68 -12.23
C ALA A 186 2.21 -10.07 -13.17
N ASP A 187 1.82 -9.10 -13.99
CA ASP A 187 2.67 -8.50 -15.02
C ASP A 187 3.00 -7.02 -14.74
N ASP A 188 2.48 -6.42 -13.65
CA ASP A 188 2.71 -5.00 -13.29
C ASP A 188 4.03 -4.80 -12.54
N THR A 189 5.13 -4.98 -13.24
CA THR A 189 6.47 -4.89 -12.66
C THR A 189 6.84 -3.47 -12.21
N GLN A 190 6.17 -2.43 -12.71
CA GLN A 190 6.44 -1.04 -12.33
C GLN A 190 6.01 -0.77 -10.90
N VAL A 191 4.81 -1.24 -10.49
CA VAL A 191 4.34 -1.16 -9.09
C VAL A 191 5.36 -1.79 -8.16
N LEU A 192 5.81 -3.01 -8.46
CA LEU A 192 6.79 -3.70 -7.62
C LEU A 192 8.10 -2.92 -7.51
N ARG A 193 8.63 -2.39 -8.62
CA ARG A 193 9.88 -1.63 -8.63
C ARG A 193 9.78 -0.38 -7.77
N THR A 194 8.68 0.36 -7.87
CA THR A 194 8.46 1.57 -7.08
C THR A 194 8.43 1.24 -5.59
N HIS A 195 7.65 0.26 -5.15
CA HIS A 195 7.60 -0.12 -3.74
C HIS A 195 8.92 -0.73 -3.23
N ILE A 196 9.67 -1.47 -4.03
CA ILE A 196 11.01 -1.92 -3.66
C ILE A 196 11.97 -0.73 -3.50
N ALA A 197 11.89 0.28 -4.36
CA ALA A 197 12.71 1.48 -4.23
C ALA A 197 12.36 2.26 -2.95
N ASN A 198 11.07 2.44 -2.64
CA ASN A 198 10.60 3.08 -1.41
C ASN A 198 11.04 2.30 -0.17
N LEU A 199 10.84 1.00 -0.15
CA LEU A 199 11.26 0.13 0.95
C LEU A 199 12.78 0.23 1.19
N ARG A 200 13.60 0.18 0.13
CA ARG A 200 15.05 0.33 0.24
C ARG A 200 15.45 1.67 0.85
N ARG A 201 14.85 2.78 0.44
CA ARG A 201 15.14 4.11 1.04
C ARG A 201 14.97 4.11 2.56
N LYS A 202 14.06 3.29 3.09
CA LYS A 202 13.74 3.23 4.52
C LYS A 202 14.64 2.27 5.29
N ILE A 203 14.96 1.11 4.72
CA ILE A 203 15.68 0.06 5.45
C ILE A 203 17.17 -0.05 5.11
N GLU A 204 17.60 0.31 3.89
CA GLU A 204 19.00 0.17 3.48
C GLU A 204 19.90 1.28 4.05
N PRO A 205 21.19 1.01 4.31
CA PRO A 205 22.14 2.05 4.69
C PRO A 205 22.29 3.07 3.55
N PRO A 206 22.30 4.38 3.86
CA PRO A 206 22.46 5.40 2.82
C PRO A 206 23.86 5.35 2.19
N GLY A 207 23.92 5.44 0.86
CA GLY A 207 25.20 5.53 0.12
C GLY A 207 25.93 4.21 -0.10
N GLU A 208 25.38 3.09 0.33
CA GLU A 208 25.95 1.75 0.14
C GLU A 208 25.16 0.93 -0.89
N ALA A 209 25.78 -0.16 -1.37
CA ALA A 209 25.06 -1.16 -2.14
C ALA A 209 23.95 -1.80 -1.27
N PRO A 210 22.80 -2.18 -1.85
CA PRO A 210 21.72 -2.77 -1.10
C PRO A 210 22.17 -3.98 -0.28
N ARG A 211 22.01 -3.88 1.05
CA ARG A 211 22.43 -4.89 2.02
C ARG A 211 21.37 -5.98 2.18
N TYR A 212 20.12 -5.56 2.35
CA TYR A 212 19.02 -6.47 2.69
C TYR A 212 18.30 -7.00 1.45
N ILE A 213 17.96 -6.14 0.50
CA ILE A 213 17.20 -6.53 -0.70
C ILE A 213 18.09 -6.42 -1.94
N ARG A 214 18.53 -7.56 -2.46
CA ARG A 214 19.34 -7.62 -3.69
C ARG A 214 18.45 -7.82 -4.91
N THR A 215 18.83 -7.21 -6.03
CA THR A 215 18.18 -7.39 -7.32
C THR A 215 18.91 -8.46 -8.12
N ASP A 216 18.17 -9.44 -8.62
CA ASP A 216 18.61 -10.33 -9.70
C ASP A 216 18.02 -9.77 -11.01
N PRO A 217 18.85 -9.11 -11.86
CA PRO A 217 18.33 -8.34 -13.00
C PRO A 217 17.47 -9.18 -13.95
N GLY A 218 16.31 -8.64 -14.34
CA GLY A 218 15.36 -9.31 -15.23
C GLY A 218 14.55 -10.43 -14.58
N VAL A 219 14.88 -10.87 -13.35
CA VAL A 219 14.26 -12.03 -12.71
C VAL A 219 13.44 -11.64 -11.48
N GLY A 220 14.04 -10.95 -10.51
CA GLY A 220 13.36 -10.65 -9.26
C GLY A 220 14.27 -10.10 -8.16
N TYR A 221 13.88 -10.40 -6.91
CA TYR A 221 14.55 -9.90 -5.71
C TYR A 221 14.82 -11.03 -4.72
N ARG A 222 15.82 -10.80 -3.87
CA ARG A 222 16.27 -11.73 -2.83
C ARG A 222 16.54 -10.97 -1.54
N PHE A 223 16.10 -11.50 -0.40
CA PHE A 223 16.54 -11.01 0.90
C PHE A 223 17.88 -11.65 1.26
N ALA A 224 18.90 -10.82 1.47
CA ALA A 224 20.29 -11.26 1.69
C ALA A 224 20.78 -10.98 3.13
N GLY A 225 19.98 -10.25 3.94
CA GLY A 225 20.30 -9.91 5.32
C GLY A 225 20.32 -11.06 6.30
#